data_7230c6a34be0269643e00bd09b4936af
#
_entry.id   7230c6a34be0269643e00bd09b4936af
#
_cell.length_a   1.000
_cell.length_b   1.000
_cell.length_c   1.000
_cell.angle_alpha   90.00
_cell.angle_beta   90.00
_cell.angle_gamma   90.00
#
_symmetry.space_group_name_H-M   'P 1'
#
loop_
_entity.id
_entity.type
_entity.pdbx_description
1 polymer ?
#
loop_
_entity_poly.entity_id
_entity_poly.type
_entity_poly.pdbx_seq_one_letter_code
_entity_poly.pdbx_strand_id
1 'polypeptide(L)'
;LDRPEYAGLDGELTIGELTCPSLCRDTSSVVNSFDKPARSVIWNVFDYLHEDVIHLPYKERLDIAAIKFANDVWVHVIPYELVDTETRLLELVDIHVANGHEGSIGRDPEGMHKNGRATTSEGAYIRFKGFVDEEAECYGLVEAMQNNNVAETNELGRTSRSTHKENLTAKGMVGSLLCRSAKWGEFIVGSGDMSHAERKHYWENQSEVVGKQITFKSFPFGVKDKPRFPTFKFIRDPVDIV
;
A
#
# COMPACT_ATOMS: atom_id res chain seq x y z
N LEU A 1 -1.91 15.15 20.66
CA LEU A 1 -2.92 14.12 20.29
C LEU A 1 -3.18 13.10 21.42
N ASP A 2 -2.43 13.13 22.50
CA ASP A 2 -2.66 12.29 23.69
C ASP A 2 -3.74 12.91 24.57
N ARG A 3 -5.00 12.73 24.15
CA ARG A 3 -6.18 13.23 24.85
C ARG A 3 -7.20 12.09 25.00
N PRO A 4 -7.81 11.91 26.18
CA PRO A 4 -8.80 10.86 26.39
C PRO A 4 -9.98 10.90 25.40
N GLU A 5 -10.39 12.11 24.97
CA GLU A 5 -11.46 12.30 24.00
C GLU A 5 -11.17 11.72 22.62
N TYR A 6 -9.88 11.47 22.29
CA TYR A 6 -9.47 10.86 21.02
C TYR A 6 -9.35 9.34 21.07
N ALA A 7 -9.64 8.75 22.23
CA ALA A 7 -9.63 7.29 22.35
C ALA A 7 -10.57 6.65 21.32
N GLY A 8 -10.08 5.63 20.63
CA GLY A 8 -10.83 4.90 19.61
C GLY A 8 -10.86 5.54 18.22
N LEU A 9 -10.23 6.71 17.98
CA LEU A 9 -10.09 7.22 16.63
C LEU A 9 -9.13 6.34 15.82
N ASP A 10 -9.55 5.93 14.63
CA ASP A 10 -8.72 5.24 13.62
C ASP A 10 -8.57 6.12 12.39
N GLY A 11 -7.33 6.38 11.99
CA GLY A 11 -7.05 7.34 10.95
C GLY A 11 -5.58 7.46 10.59
N GLU A 12 -5.28 8.40 9.71
CA GLU A 12 -3.93 8.73 9.28
C GLU A 12 -3.53 10.15 9.70
N LEU A 13 -2.36 10.26 10.31
CA LEU A 13 -1.78 11.56 10.62
C LEU A 13 -1.16 12.16 9.36
N THR A 14 -1.43 13.44 9.10
CA THR A 14 -0.84 14.15 7.95
C THR A 14 -0.44 15.57 8.31
N ILE A 15 0.46 16.13 7.50
CA ILE A 15 0.79 17.56 7.51
C ILE A 15 0.64 18.11 6.09
N GLY A 16 -0.04 19.23 5.93
CA GLY A 16 -0.25 19.87 4.62
C GLY A 16 -1.36 19.22 3.78
N GLU A 17 -1.30 19.45 2.46
CA GLU A 17 -2.31 19.03 1.50
C GLU A 17 -2.31 17.50 1.30
N LEU A 18 -3.48 16.87 1.36
CA LEU A 18 -3.64 15.42 1.23
C LEU A 18 -3.17 14.86 -0.13
N THR A 19 -3.15 15.70 -1.15
CA THR A 19 -2.72 15.33 -2.52
C THR A 19 -1.24 15.60 -2.78
N CYS A 20 -0.49 16.09 -1.77
CA CYS A 20 0.93 16.38 -1.93
C CYS A 20 1.74 15.07 -2.12
N PRO A 21 2.53 14.93 -3.19
CA PRO A 21 3.32 13.72 -3.45
C PRO A 21 4.33 13.38 -2.35
N SER A 22 4.77 14.38 -1.56
CA SER A 22 5.70 14.18 -0.46
C SER A 22 5.03 13.95 0.90
N LEU A 23 3.68 13.94 0.98
CA LEU A 23 2.89 13.94 2.21
C LEU A 23 3.37 12.89 3.23
N CYS A 24 3.50 11.63 2.81
CA CYS A 24 3.90 10.53 3.69
C CYS A 24 5.31 10.78 4.30
N ARG A 25 6.26 11.23 3.48
CA ARG A 25 7.63 11.53 3.93
C ARG A 25 7.66 12.70 4.90
N ASP A 26 6.97 13.77 4.55
CA ASP A 26 6.98 15.01 5.31
C ASP A 26 6.27 14.82 6.66
N THR A 27 5.14 14.11 6.67
CA THR A 27 4.45 13.68 7.89
C THR A 27 5.35 12.80 8.76
N SER A 28 5.94 11.76 8.20
CA SER A 28 6.83 10.86 8.94
C SER A 28 8.03 11.59 9.53
N SER A 29 8.56 12.57 8.81
CA SER A 29 9.68 13.42 9.29
C SER A 29 9.31 14.25 10.51
N VAL A 30 8.05 14.65 10.67
CA VAL A 30 7.56 15.41 11.83
C VAL A 30 7.13 14.49 12.96
N VAL A 31 6.28 13.48 12.65
CA VAL A 31 5.68 12.60 13.67
C VAL A 31 6.73 11.75 14.38
N ASN A 32 7.80 11.32 13.67
CA ASN A 32 8.89 10.52 14.24
C ASN A 32 10.05 11.36 14.77
N SER A 33 9.93 12.69 14.82
CA SER A 33 10.99 13.57 15.32
C SER A 33 10.68 14.04 16.74
N PHE A 34 11.68 13.97 17.62
CA PHE A 34 11.59 14.56 18.97
C PHE A 34 11.80 16.08 18.96
N ASP A 35 12.44 16.63 17.92
CA ASP A 35 12.87 18.03 17.87
C ASP A 35 11.96 18.91 17.02
N LYS A 36 11.07 18.34 16.21
CA LYS A 36 10.18 19.09 15.32
C LYS A 36 8.82 19.33 15.98
N PRO A 37 8.31 20.57 15.97
CA PRO A 37 6.98 20.85 16.52
C PRO A 37 5.90 20.18 15.64
N ALA A 38 4.99 19.43 16.27
CA ALA A 38 3.87 18.76 15.62
C ALA A 38 2.63 19.67 15.43
N ARG A 39 2.80 20.98 15.36
CA ARG A 39 1.69 21.97 15.40
C ARG A 39 0.76 21.95 14.18
N SER A 40 1.21 21.36 13.08
CA SER A 40 0.43 21.26 11.82
C SER A 40 -0.06 19.87 11.52
N VAL A 41 0.04 18.94 12.47
CA VAL A 41 -0.43 17.58 12.29
C VAL A 41 -1.94 17.53 12.40
N ILE A 42 -2.62 17.01 11.38
CA ILE A 42 -4.06 16.74 11.36
C ILE A 42 -4.27 15.23 11.41
N TRP A 43 -5.23 14.79 12.18
CA TRP A 43 -5.67 13.41 12.21
C TRP A 43 -6.86 13.23 11.26
N ASN A 44 -6.63 12.64 10.10
CA ASN A 44 -7.68 12.29 9.13
C ASN A 44 -8.32 10.97 9.56
N VAL A 45 -9.48 11.06 10.17
CA VAL A 45 -10.18 9.93 10.78
C VAL A 45 -11.11 9.28 9.77
N PHE A 46 -11.04 7.96 9.66
CA PHE A 46 -11.87 7.15 8.78
C PHE A 46 -12.58 5.99 9.50
N ASP A 47 -12.46 5.87 10.83
CA ASP A 47 -13.29 5.02 11.67
C ASP A 47 -13.24 5.50 13.14
N TYR A 48 -14.23 5.09 13.92
CA TYR A 48 -14.30 5.39 15.35
C TYR A 48 -14.60 4.11 16.13
N LEU A 49 -13.62 3.64 16.89
CA LEU A 49 -13.59 2.35 17.57
C LEU A 49 -13.65 2.48 19.08
N HIS A 50 -14.26 3.57 19.58
CA HIS A 50 -14.50 3.74 21.01
C HIS A 50 -15.41 2.63 21.56
N GLU A 51 -15.22 2.21 22.80
CA GLU A 51 -15.97 1.12 23.43
C GLU A 51 -17.48 1.28 23.35
N ASP A 52 -17.97 2.52 23.41
CA ASP A 52 -19.41 2.84 23.35
C ASP A 52 -20.01 2.61 21.95
N VAL A 53 -19.22 2.60 20.89
CA VAL A 53 -19.70 2.61 19.51
C VAL A 53 -19.11 1.50 18.61
N ILE A 54 -18.07 0.81 19.05
CA ILE A 54 -17.39 -0.24 18.28
C ILE A 54 -18.33 -1.36 17.82
N HIS A 55 -19.43 -1.55 18.51
CA HIS A 55 -20.46 -2.55 18.25
C HIS A 55 -21.49 -2.08 17.19
N LEU A 56 -21.39 -0.84 16.69
CA LEU A 56 -22.27 -0.29 15.66
C LEU A 56 -21.72 -0.57 14.25
N PRO A 57 -22.58 -0.50 13.21
CA PRO A 57 -22.16 -0.50 11.81
C PRO A 57 -21.16 0.62 11.48
N TYR A 58 -20.33 0.42 10.47
CA TYR A 58 -19.28 1.38 10.06
C TYR A 58 -19.82 2.79 9.85
N LYS A 59 -20.91 2.90 9.08
CA LYS A 59 -21.52 4.20 8.78
C LYS A 59 -21.93 4.95 10.04
N GLU A 60 -22.57 4.27 10.99
CA GLU A 60 -23.02 4.89 12.24
C GLU A 60 -21.83 5.37 13.09
N ARG A 61 -20.75 4.57 13.17
CA ARG A 61 -19.55 4.95 13.89
C ARG A 61 -18.92 6.21 13.31
N LEU A 62 -18.85 6.31 11.96
CA LEU A 62 -18.26 7.46 11.29
C LEU A 62 -19.12 8.72 11.42
N ASP A 63 -20.44 8.58 11.33
CA ASP A 63 -21.41 9.69 11.53
C ASP A 63 -21.31 10.25 12.98
N ILE A 64 -21.19 9.38 13.98
CA ILE A 64 -20.96 9.78 15.37
C ILE A 64 -19.63 10.53 15.51
N ALA A 65 -18.55 10.05 14.90
CA ALA A 65 -17.28 10.74 14.90
C ALA A 65 -17.38 12.13 14.24
N ALA A 66 -18.07 12.22 13.10
CA ALA A 66 -18.25 13.48 12.37
C ALA A 66 -18.99 14.54 13.22
N ILE A 67 -20.01 14.13 13.97
CA ILE A 67 -20.73 15.02 14.89
C ILE A 67 -19.85 15.41 16.08
N LYS A 68 -19.22 14.42 16.72
CA LYS A 68 -18.44 14.61 17.94
C LYS A 68 -17.23 15.53 17.73
N PHE A 69 -16.57 15.42 16.60
CA PHE A 69 -15.33 16.14 16.29
C PHE A 69 -15.53 17.28 15.27
N ALA A 70 -16.76 17.71 14.98
CA ALA A 70 -17.09 18.72 14.00
C ALA A 70 -16.35 20.06 14.17
N ASN A 71 -15.99 20.42 15.40
CA ASN A 71 -15.30 21.68 15.73
C ASN A 71 -13.86 21.46 16.22
N ASP A 72 -13.35 20.25 16.12
CA ASP A 72 -11.98 19.95 16.54
C ASP A 72 -10.99 20.42 15.45
N VAL A 73 -9.99 21.18 15.84
CA VAL A 73 -9.01 21.75 14.89
C VAL A 73 -7.90 20.76 14.52
N TRP A 74 -7.80 19.63 15.22
CA TRP A 74 -6.78 18.59 15.01
C TRP A 74 -7.33 17.33 14.38
N VAL A 75 -8.65 17.21 14.30
CA VAL A 75 -9.34 16.01 13.79
C VAL A 75 -10.20 16.40 12.60
N HIS A 76 -9.95 15.73 11.50
CA HIS A 76 -10.76 15.84 10.28
C HIS A 76 -11.36 14.46 9.97
N VAL A 77 -12.66 14.31 10.19
CA VAL A 77 -13.37 13.08 9.81
C VAL A 77 -13.57 13.09 8.30
N ILE A 78 -13.01 12.09 7.63
CA ILE A 78 -13.07 12.00 6.15
C ILE A 78 -14.53 11.82 5.71
N PRO A 79 -15.04 12.68 4.81
CA PRO A 79 -16.37 12.53 4.29
C PRO A 79 -16.48 11.28 3.40
N TYR A 80 -17.68 10.72 3.28
CA TYR A 80 -17.97 9.59 2.42
C TYR A 80 -19.14 9.88 1.48
N GLU A 81 -19.19 9.12 0.39
CA GLU A 81 -20.36 9.08 -0.52
C GLU A 81 -20.88 7.63 -0.54
N LEU A 82 -22.22 7.49 -0.41
CA LEU A 82 -22.86 6.18 -0.59
C LEU A 82 -23.00 5.90 -2.08
N VAL A 83 -22.56 4.72 -2.50
CA VAL A 83 -22.65 4.26 -3.87
C VAL A 83 -23.39 2.92 -3.93
N ASP A 84 -24.27 2.77 -4.90
CA ASP A 84 -25.12 1.60 -5.11
C ASP A 84 -24.77 0.81 -6.39
N THR A 85 -23.87 1.35 -7.22
CA THR A 85 -23.47 0.74 -8.49
C THR A 85 -21.95 0.70 -8.64
N GLU A 86 -21.45 -0.34 -9.29
CA GLU A 86 -20.05 -0.46 -9.65
C GLU A 86 -19.60 0.70 -10.56
N THR A 87 -20.44 1.09 -11.51
CA THR A 87 -20.13 2.19 -12.42
C THR A 87 -19.87 3.48 -11.65
N ARG A 88 -20.76 3.84 -10.71
CA ARG A 88 -20.55 5.05 -9.89
C ARG A 88 -19.31 4.97 -9.03
N LEU A 89 -19.03 3.80 -8.47
CA LEU A 89 -17.81 3.58 -7.69
C LEU A 89 -16.54 3.80 -8.51
N LEU A 90 -16.47 3.25 -9.72
CA LEU A 90 -15.33 3.43 -10.61
C LEU A 90 -15.17 4.87 -11.08
N GLU A 91 -16.28 5.58 -11.41
CA GLU A 91 -16.25 7.01 -11.69
C GLU A 91 -15.65 7.83 -10.54
N LEU A 92 -16.02 7.54 -9.30
CA LEU A 92 -15.46 8.22 -8.13
C LEU A 92 -13.97 7.93 -7.94
N VAL A 93 -13.54 6.70 -8.20
CA VAL A 93 -12.11 6.35 -8.18
C VAL A 93 -11.35 7.20 -9.19
N ASP A 94 -11.86 7.33 -10.42
CA ASP A 94 -11.21 8.13 -11.46
C ASP A 94 -11.20 9.63 -11.10
N ILE A 95 -12.30 10.16 -10.54
CA ILE A 95 -12.36 11.54 -10.05
C ILE A 95 -11.32 11.78 -8.95
N HIS A 96 -11.21 10.88 -7.98
CA HIS A 96 -10.24 11.04 -6.90
C HIS A 96 -8.80 10.98 -7.41
N VAL A 97 -8.49 10.07 -8.33
CA VAL A 97 -7.17 9.99 -8.96
C VAL A 97 -6.88 11.25 -9.79
N ALA A 98 -7.85 11.76 -10.56
CA ALA A 98 -7.71 13.00 -11.32
C ALA A 98 -7.46 14.22 -10.41
N ASN A 99 -8.02 14.21 -9.20
CA ASN A 99 -7.79 15.23 -8.17
C ASN A 99 -6.50 15.04 -7.38
N GLY A 100 -5.66 14.07 -7.72
CA GLY A 100 -4.34 13.84 -7.13
C GLY A 100 -4.33 12.92 -5.91
N HIS A 101 -5.42 12.24 -5.58
CA HIS A 101 -5.43 11.21 -4.55
C HIS A 101 -4.80 9.90 -5.04
N GLU A 102 -4.26 9.08 -4.14
CA GLU A 102 -3.71 7.75 -4.48
C GLU A 102 -4.79 6.77 -4.99
N GLY A 103 -6.05 7.04 -4.74
CA GLY A 103 -7.19 6.21 -5.06
C GLY A 103 -8.30 6.34 -4.03
N SER A 104 -9.12 5.31 -3.91
CA SER A 104 -10.30 5.31 -3.04
C SER A 104 -10.34 4.07 -2.16
N ILE A 105 -11.09 4.16 -1.08
CA ILE A 105 -11.40 3.04 -0.20
C ILE A 105 -12.92 2.87 -0.19
N GLY A 106 -13.38 1.71 -0.66
CA GLY A 106 -14.76 1.27 -0.50
C GLY A 106 -14.92 0.50 0.81
N ARG A 107 -15.95 0.82 1.57
CA ARG A 107 -16.30 0.11 2.80
C ARG A 107 -17.78 -0.23 2.80
N ASP A 108 -18.11 -1.41 3.31
CA ASP A 108 -19.50 -1.78 3.58
C ASP A 108 -20.04 -0.87 4.68
N PRO A 109 -21.10 -0.07 4.42
CA PRO A 109 -21.69 0.83 5.41
C PRO A 109 -22.25 0.08 6.64
N GLU A 110 -22.75 -1.15 6.43
CA GLU A 110 -23.28 -2.02 7.48
C GLU A 110 -22.19 -2.91 8.11
N GLY A 111 -20.95 -2.78 7.66
CA GLY A 111 -19.83 -3.60 8.11
C GLY A 111 -19.48 -3.37 9.58
N MET A 112 -19.45 -4.46 10.35
CA MET A 112 -19.02 -4.43 11.74
C MET A 112 -17.50 -4.33 11.85
N HIS A 113 -17.00 -3.81 12.97
CA HIS A 113 -15.56 -3.80 13.22
C HIS A 113 -15.01 -5.22 13.29
N LYS A 114 -13.87 -5.43 12.64
CA LYS A 114 -13.13 -6.68 12.68
C LYS A 114 -11.67 -6.42 13.04
N ASN A 115 -11.21 -7.08 14.07
CA ASN A 115 -9.79 -7.09 14.40
C ASN A 115 -8.97 -7.83 13.32
N GLY A 116 -7.90 -7.21 12.84
CA GLY A 116 -7.00 -7.80 11.88
C GLY A 116 -7.27 -7.38 10.43
N ARG A 117 -6.75 -8.19 9.49
CA ARG A 117 -6.80 -7.85 8.07
C ARG A 117 -8.13 -8.24 7.44
N ALA A 118 -8.77 -7.31 6.75
CA ALA A 118 -9.88 -7.61 5.86
C ALA A 118 -9.37 -8.36 4.61
N THR A 119 -10.18 -9.30 4.11
CA THR A 119 -9.92 -10.03 2.88
C THR A 119 -10.86 -9.55 1.77
N THR A 120 -10.45 -9.69 0.52
CA THR A 120 -11.28 -9.29 -0.63
C THR A 120 -12.59 -10.09 -0.68
N SER A 121 -12.58 -11.34 -0.25
CA SER A 121 -13.77 -12.20 -0.21
C SER A 121 -14.82 -11.77 0.81
N GLU A 122 -14.43 -11.03 1.83
CA GLU A 122 -15.37 -10.48 2.82
C GLU A 122 -16.10 -9.24 2.31
N GLY A 123 -15.51 -8.53 1.34
CA GLY A 123 -16.11 -7.34 0.72
C GLY A 123 -16.18 -6.10 1.63
N ALA A 124 -15.91 -6.26 2.93
CA ALA A 124 -16.12 -5.20 3.92
C ALA A 124 -15.16 -4.01 3.78
N TYR A 125 -14.02 -4.21 3.11
CA TYR A 125 -12.99 -3.19 2.92
C TYR A 125 -12.20 -3.45 1.65
N ILE A 126 -12.34 -2.58 0.66
CA ILE A 126 -11.69 -2.73 -0.65
C ILE A 126 -10.89 -1.45 -0.96
N ARG A 127 -9.64 -1.62 -1.38
CA ARG A 127 -8.79 -0.51 -1.82
C ARG A 127 -8.73 -0.45 -3.34
N PHE A 128 -9.07 0.69 -3.90
CA PHE A 128 -8.90 1.04 -5.31
C PHE A 128 -7.69 1.95 -5.44
N LYS A 129 -6.56 1.38 -5.88
CA LYS A 129 -5.32 2.14 -6.10
C LYS A 129 -4.89 1.98 -7.54
N GLY A 130 -4.62 3.11 -8.19
CA GLY A 130 -4.02 3.13 -9.51
C GLY A 130 -2.58 2.62 -9.49
N PHE A 131 -2.16 2.03 -10.58
CA PHE A 131 -0.76 1.71 -10.87
C PHE A 131 -0.44 2.14 -12.30
N VAL A 132 0.83 2.34 -12.56
CA VAL A 132 1.34 2.65 -13.89
C VAL A 132 2.19 1.50 -14.38
N ASP A 133 2.07 1.20 -15.68
CA ASP A 133 2.95 0.27 -16.36
C ASP A 133 4.12 1.04 -16.96
N GLU A 134 5.31 0.54 -16.71
CA GLU A 134 6.56 1.08 -17.23
C GLU A 134 7.43 -0.06 -17.73
N GLU A 135 8.46 0.29 -18.50
CA GLU A 135 9.37 -0.69 -19.08
C GLU A 135 10.79 -0.53 -18.57
N ALA A 136 11.49 -1.64 -18.48
CA ALA A 136 12.89 -1.69 -18.10
C ALA A 136 13.60 -2.89 -18.72
N GLU A 137 14.89 -2.76 -18.96
CA GLU A 137 15.74 -3.90 -19.29
C GLU A 137 16.07 -4.69 -18.04
N CYS A 138 15.84 -6.00 -18.07
CA CYS A 138 16.31 -6.91 -17.02
C CYS A 138 17.77 -7.29 -17.32
N TYR A 139 18.69 -6.94 -16.42
CA TYR A 139 20.12 -7.28 -16.59
C TYR A 139 20.60 -8.39 -15.65
N GLY A 140 19.73 -8.91 -14.79
CA GLY A 140 20.08 -10.00 -13.88
C GLY A 140 18.90 -10.45 -13.03
N LEU A 141 19.08 -11.58 -12.37
CA LEU A 141 18.08 -12.18 -11.48
C LEU A 141 18.66 -12.34 -10.06
N VAL A 142 17.79 -12.25 -9.07
CA VAL A 142 18.10 -12.52 -7.66
C VAL A 142 17.29 -13.72 -7.22
N GLU A 143 17.95 -14.70 -6.58
CA GLU A 143 17.29 -15.91 -6.10
C GLU A 143 16.32 -15.61 -4.94
N ALA A 144 15.21 -16.31 -4.94
CA ALA A 144 14.30 -16.30 -3.81
C ALA A 144 14.87 -17.09 -2.64
N MET A 145 14.76 -16.54 -1.44
CA MET A 145 15.23 -17.19 -0.22
C MET A 145 14.04 -17.66 0.63
N GLN A 146 14.18 -18.85 1.21
CA GLN A 146 13.29 -19.33 2.26
C GLN A 146 13.81 -18.86 3.62
N ASN A 147 12.97 -18.16 4.37
CA ASN A 147 13.31 -17.76 5.73
C ASN A 147 12.91 -18.88 6.71
N ASN A 148 13.90 -19.59 7.24
CA ASN A 148 13.73 -20.68 8.20
C ASN A 148 14.02 -20.24 9.64
N ASN A 149 14.20 -18.93 9.90
CA ASN A 149 14.31 -18.43 11.26
C ASN A 149 13.06 -18.79 12.08
N VAL A 150 13.24 -18.91 13.38
CA VAL A 150 12.16 -19.27 14.31
C VAL A 150 11.00 -18.28 14.14
N ALA A 151 9.79 -18.83 14.09
CA ALA A 151 8.57 -18.04 14.06
C ALA A 151 8.23 -17.56 15.47
N GLU A 152 8.05 -16.27 15.62
CA GLU A 152 7.61 -15.63 16.86
C GLU A 152 6.27 -14.94 16.62
N THR A 153 5.53 -14.70 17.69
CA THR A 153 4.33 -13.87 17.62
C THR A 153 4.70 -12.45 18.01
N ASN A 154 4.47 -11.49 17.09
CA ASN A 154 4.71 -10.08 17.39
C ASN A 154 3.61 -9.47 18.29
N GLU A 155 3.80 -8.22 18.71
CA GLU A 155 2.86 -7.48 19.56
C GLU A 155 1.43 -7.39 18.99
N LEU A 156 1.28 -7.54 17.66
CA LEU A 156 -0.02 -7.56 16.98
C LEU A 156 -0.63 -8.96 16.85
N GLY A 157 -0.06 -9.97 17.54
CA GLY A 157 -0.53 -11.36 17.46
C GLY A 157 -0.24 -12.06 16.12
N ARG A 158 0.65 -11.51 15.27
CA ARG A 158 0.99 -12.06 13.94
C ARG A 158 2.32 -12.79 13.98
N THR A 159 2.43 -13.84 13.18
CA THR A 159 3.70 -14.54 12.97
C THR A 159 4.74 -13.59 12.37
N SER A 160 5.86 -13.45 13.05
CA SER A 160 7.05 -12.72 12.62
C SER A 160 8.25 -13.64 12.61
N ARG A 161 9.22 -13.40 11.72
CA ARG A 161 10.49 -14.12 11.68
C ARG A 161 11.63 -13.10 11.55
N SER A 162 12.71 -13.34 12.25
CA SER A 162 13.94 -12.56 12.08
C SER A 162 14.39 -12.54 10.62
N THR A 163 15.01 -11.45 10.20
CA THR A 163 15.61 -11.31 8.87
C THR A 163 17.08 -11.72 8.83
N HIS A 164 17.60 -12.34 9.91
CA HIS A 164 18.97 -12.84 9.95
C HIS A 164 19.25 -13.83 8.82
N LYS A 165 20.40 -13.67 8.17
CA LYS A 165 20.75 -14.41 6.95
C LYS A 165 21.15 -15.86 7.21
N GLU A 166 21.55 -16.22 8.42
CA GLU A 166 22.08 -17.54 8.79
C GLU A 166 21.14 -18.70 8.47
N ASN A 167 19.82 -18.47 8.60
CA ASN A 167 18.80 -19.48 8.34
C ASN A 167 18.00 -19.21 7.06
N LEU A 168 18.59 -18.48 6.12
CA LEU A 168 18.03 -18.33 4.78
C LEU A 168 18.57 -19.43 3.86
N THR A 169 17.67 -20.14 3.18
CA THR A 169 18.03 -21.16 2.19
C THR A 169 17.53 -20.76 0.81
N ALA A 170 18.33 -21.03 -0.20
CA ALA A 170 17.99 -20.81 -1.60
C ALA A 170 16.81 -21.69 -2.04
N LYS A 171 15.93 -21.14 -2.88
CA LYS A 171 14.72 -21.83 -3.35
C LYS A 171 14.82 -22.34 -4.79
N GLY A 172 15.92 -22.07 -5.50
CA GLY A 172 16.07 -22.44 -6.91
C GLY A 172 15.02 -21.76 -7.80
N MET A 173 14.65 -20.52 -7.50
CA MET A 173 13.68 -19.77 -8.28
C MET A 173 13.92 -18.26 -8.20
N VAL A 174 13.41 -17.50 -9.17
CA VAL A 174 13.49 -16.03 -9.20
C VAL A 174 12.79 -15.44 -7.98
N GLY A 175 13.50 -14.63 -7.21
CA GLY A 175 12.97 -13.79 -6.13
C GLY A 175 12.62 -12.41 -6.63
N SER A 176 13.54 -11.81 -7.39
CA SER A 176 13.37 -10.48 -8.00
C SER A 176 14.27 -10.35 -9.23
N LEU A 177 14.03 -9.30 -10.01
CA LEU A 177 14.78 -8.96 -11.21
C LEU A 177 15.60 -7.70 -10.95
N LEU A 178 16.85 -7.70 -11.41
CA LEU A 178 17.69 -6.51 -11.47
C LEU A 178 17.40 -5.80 -12.80
N CYS A 179 16.86 -4.60 -12.72
CA CYS A 179 16.40 -3.86 -13.88
C CYS A 179 17.06 -2.50 -13.99
N ARG A 180 17.10 -1.97 -15.21
CA ARG A 180 17.53 -0.60 -15.48
C ARG A 180 16.63 0.07 -16.51
N SER A 181 16.43 1.36 -16.36
CA SER A 181 15.74 2.20 -17.36
C SER A 181 16.34 3.60 -17.38
N ALA A 182 16.10 4.34 -18.46
CA ALA A 182 16.58 5.72 -18.60
C ALA A 182 16.01 6.64 -17.49
N LYS A 183 14.76 6.40 -17.10
CA LYS A 183 14.05 7.21 -16.08
C LYS A 183 14.54 6.95 -14.65
N TRP A 184 14.81 5.69 -14.30
CA TRP A 184 15.03 5.27 -12.92
C TRP A 184 16.47 4.81 -12.61
N GLY A 185 17.33 4.68 -13.65
CA GLY A 185 18.62 4.02 -13.50
C GLY A 185 18.44 2.55 -13.12
N GLU A 186 19.26 2.04 -12.22
CA GLU A 186 19.19 0.65 -11.75
C GLU A 186 18.26 0.51 -10.54
N PHE A 187 17.39 -0.52 -10.54
CA PHE A 187 16.44 -0.82 -9.48
C PHE A 187 16.04 -2.30 -9.48
N ILE A 188 15.34 -2.71 -8.44
CA ILE A 188 14.90 -4.10 -8.26
C ILE A 188 13.39 -4.18 -8.50
N VAL A 189 12.96 -5.14 -9.33
CA VAL A 189 11.56 -5.46 -9.62
C VAL A 189 11.21 -6.78 -8.95
N GLY A 190 10.16 -6.81 -8.13
CA GLY A 190 9.65 -8.05 -7.53
C GLY A 190 9.10 -9.00 -8.59
N SER A 191 9.08 -10.30 -8.33
CA SER A 191 8.62 -11.33 -9.26
C SER A 191 7.14 -11.22 -9.66
N GLY A 192 6.35 -10.45 -8.94
CA GLY A 192 4.97 -10.04 -9.31
C GLY A 192 4.07 -11.16 -9.78
N ASP A 193 3.65 -11.05 -11.03
CA ASP A 193 2.67 -11.96 -11.64
C ASP A 193 3.29 -13.30 -12.11
N MET A 194 4.62 -13.51 -11.94
CA MET A 194 5.22 -14.82 -12.22
C MET A 194 4.67 -15.90 -11.30
N SER A 195 4.17 -16.97 -11.87
CA SER A 195 3.85 -18.21 -11.15
C SER A 195 5.11 -18.86 -10.55
N HIS A 196 4.95 -19.75 -9.59
CA HIS A 196 6.09 -20.51 -9.04
C HIS A 196 6.80 -21.36 -10.11
N ALA A 197 6.07 -21.87 -11.09
CA ALA A 197 6.64 -22.65 -12.19
C ALA A 197 7.52 -21.77 -13.10
N GLU A 198 7.02 -20.59 -13.50
CA GLU A 198 7.79 -19.61 -14.28
C GLU A 198 9.01 -19.11 -13.54
N ARG A 199 8.90 -18.83 -12.24
CA ARG A 199 10.03 -18.41 -11.42
C ARG A 199 11.14 -19.46 -11.37
N LYS A 200 10.80 -20.75 -11.31
CA LYS A 200 11.76 -21.86 -11.41
C LYS A 200 12.37 -21.93 -12.81
N HIS A 201 11.51 -21.93 -13.82
CA HIS A 201 11.93 -22.00 -15.21
C HIS A 201 12.93 -20.89 -15.58
N TYR A 202 12.60 -19.65 -15.27
CA TYR A 202 13.48 -18.50 -15.55
C TYR A 202 14.76 -18.48 -14.70
N TRP A 203 14.75 -19.09 -13.52
CA TRP A 203 15.97 -19.25 -12.75
C TRP A 203 16.94 -20.23 -13.42
N GLU A 204 16.43 -21.31 -13.94
CA GLU A 204 17.20 -22.32 -14.68
C GLU A 204 17.60 -21.84 -16.10
N ASN A 205 16.79 -20.99 -16.73
CA ASN A 205 16.93 -20.51 -18.11
C ASN A 205 17.04 -18.97 -18.14
N GLN A 206 18.01 -18.41 -17.42
CA GLN A 206 18.13 -16.97 -17.20
C GLN A 206 18.20 -16.14 -18.50
N SER A 207 18.76 -16.70 -19.57
CA SER A 207 18.86 -16.04 -20.88
C SER A 207 17.50 -15.71 -21.53
N GLU A 208 16.42 -16.31 -21.06
CA GLU A 208 15.07 -16.00 -21.54
C GLU A 208 14.55 -14.66 -20.97
N VAL A 209 15.14 -14.16 -19.86
CA VAL A 209 14.73 -12.93 -19.20
C VAL A 209 15.84 -11.89 -19.19
N VAL A 210 17.07 -12.31 -18.92
CA VAL A 210 18.23 -11.41 -18.87
C VAL A 210 18.53 -10.88 -20.26
N GLY A 211 18.68 -9.56 -20.38
CA GLY A 211 18.85 -8.85 -21.64
C GLY A 211 17.53 -8.54 -22.36
N LYS A 212 16.37 -8.87 -21.76
CA LYS A 212 15.06 -8.56 -22.34
C LYS A 212 14.44 -7.33 -21.72
N GLN A 213 13.57 -6.67 -22.50
CA GLN A 213 12.65 -5.66 -21.97
C GLN A 213 11.51 -6.35 -21.24
N ILE A 214 11.21 -5.85 -20.06
CA ILE A 214 10.07 -6.30 -19.25
C ILE A 214 9.11 -5.14 -19.01
N THR A 215 7.83 -5.45 -18.90
CA THR A 215 6.83 -4.53 -18.34
C THR A 215 6.68 -4.82 -16.86
N PHE A 216 6.72 -3.77 -16.06
CA PHE A 216 6.45 -3.82 -14.63
C PHE A 216 5.40 -2.79 -14.24
N LYS A 217 4.63 -3.06 -13.20
CA LYS A 217 3.71 -2.09 -12.60
C LYS A 217 4.33 -1.49 -11.36
N SER A 218 4.07 -0.21 -11.15
CA SER A 218 4.49 0.51 -9.94
C SER A 218 3.42 1.50 -9.50
N PHE A 219 3.50 1.95 -8.24
CA PHE A 219 2.59 2.98 -7.76
C PHE A 219 3.14 4.36 -8.10
N PRO A 220 2.32 5.26 -8.70
CA PRO A 220 2.77 6.58 -9.14
C PRO A 220 2.99 7.57 -7.99
N PHE A 221 2.40 7.31 -6.81
CA PHE A 221 2.45 8.22 -5.66
C PHE A 221 3.55 7.84 -4.66
N GLY A 222 4.10 8.85 -3.97
CA GLY A 222 5.16 8.65 -2.96
C GLY A 222 6.49 8.18 -3.54
N VAL A 223 6.71 8.47 -4.82
CA VAL A 223 7.94 8.13 -5.55
C VAL A 223 9.05 9.13 -5.21
N LYS A 224 10.29 8.66 -5.11
CA LYS A 224 11.48 9.50 -4.98
C LYS A 224 12.43 9.24 -6.14
N ASP A 225 13.45 8.43 -5.92
CA ASP A 225 14.52 8.18 -6.90
C ASP A 225 14.35 6.84 -7.64
N LYS A 226 13.43 6.00 -7.14
CA LYS A 226 13.16 4.65 -7.66
C LYS A 226 11.65 4.43 -7.73
N PRO A 227 11.17 3.53 -8.63
CA PRO A 227 9.75 3.20 -8.68
C PRO A 227 9.28 2.59 -7.35
N ARG A 228 8.06 2.91 -6.95
CA ARG A 228 7.49 2.43 -5.68
C ARG A 228 6.81 1.08 -5.86
N PHE A 229 7.28 0.06 -5.14
CA PHE A 229 6.80 -1.33 -5.19
C PHE A 229 6.71 -1.89 -6.62
N PRO A 230 7.79 -1.81 -7.42
CA PRO A 230 7.77 -2.31 -8.79
C PRO A 230 7.62 -3.84 -8.79
N THR A 231 6.68 -4.34 -9.58
CA THR A 231 6.39 -5.76 -9.72
C THR A 231 6.28 -6.16 -11.19
N PHE A 232 6.89 -7.28 -11.54
CA PHE A 232 6.88 -7.83 -12.88
C PHE A 232 5.45 -8.13 -13.36
N LYS A 233 5.20 -7.87 -14.65
CA LYS A 233 3.99 -8.28 -15.35
C LYS A 233 4.28 -9.33 -16.42
N PHE A 234 5.09 -8.96 -17.41
CA PHE A 234 5.46 -9.86 -18.52
C PHE A 234 6.75 -9.40 -19.20
N ILE A 235 7.33 -10.30 -20.00
CA ILE A 235 8.44 -9.98 -20.89
C ILE A 235 7.86 -9.42 -22.19
N ARG A 236 8.39 -8.28 -22.66
CA ARG A 236 7.96 -7.68 -23.93
C ARG A 236 8.37 -8.53 -25.12
N ASP A 237 7.47 -8.70 -26.05
CA ASP A 237 7.82 -9.28 -27.34
C ASP A 237 8.72 -8.27 -28.10
N PRO A 238 9.84 -8.70 -28.69
CA PRO A 238 10.67 -7.82 -29.50
C PRO A 238 9.92 -7.12 -30.67
N VAL A 239 8.84 -7.72 -31.15
CA VAL A 239 7.98 -7.14 -32.21
C VAL A 239 7.20 -5.91 -31.72
N ASP A 240 6.94 -5.81 -30.43
CA ASP A 240 6.18 -4.69 -29.81
C ASP A 240 7.09 -3.53 -29.38
N ILE A 241 8.41 -3.65 -29.55
CA ILE A 241 9.40 -2.61 -29.23
C ILE A 241 9.63 -1.79 -30.49
N VAL A 242 8.90 -0.67 -30.63
CA VAL A 242 9.06 0.30 -31.73
C VAL A 242 9.94 1.45 -31.26
#